data_b1317ae6811ee038678c42d6ef303c92
#
_entry.id   b1317ae6811ee038678c42d6ef303c92
#
_cell.length_a   1.000
_cell.length_b   1.000
_cell.length_c   1.000
_cell.angle_alpha   90.00
_cell.angle_beta   90.00
_cell.angle_gamma   90.00
#
_symmetry.space_group_name_H-M   'P 1'
#
loop_
_entity.id
_entity.type
_entity.pdbx_description
1 polymer ?
#
loop_
_entity_poly.entity_id
_entity_poly.type
_entity_poly.pdbx_seq_one_letter_code
_entity_poly.pdbx_strand_id
1 'polypeptide(L)'
;GEEPSYLTVAARDNHGGYMMYSAAEGKGVYTKKELLRQIAVSLGGRAAELAYYGEEEGLSTGPSSDLETATAIARKMICNYGMYHEIAAGIVMQNEVSETVSQSIEQKVNAIIQEQLNLSVAIIKENADKMAQLVDTLMEKTHLNKQEIQEVLND
;
A
#
# COMPACT_ATOMS: atom_id res chain seq x y z
N GLY A 1 11.81 -1.87 -6.76
CA GLY A 1 10.97 -2.09 -5.58
C GLY A 1 11.57 -3.18 -4.71
N GLU A 2 11.11 -3.29 -3.49
CA GLU A 2 11.46 -4.43 -2.66
C GLU A 2 10.77 -5.68 -3.21
N GLU A 3 11.50 -6.78 -3.30
CA GLU A 3 10.96 -8.05 -3.79
C GLU A 3 10.32 -8.82 -2.63
N PRO A 4 9.10 -9.35 -2.80
CA PRO A 4 8.51 -10.20 -1.79
C PRO A 4 9.32 -11.48 -1.60
N SER A 5 9.46 -11.92 -0.35
CA SER A 5 10.18 -13.13 0.00
C SER A 5 9.27 -14.35 0.14
N TYR A 6 7.98 -14.13 0.34
CA TYR A 6 6.99 -15.18 0.54
C TYR A 6 5.57 -14.67 0.25
N LEU A 7 4.77 -15.52 -0.37
CA LEU A 7 3.36 -15.25 -0.69
C LEU A 7 2.52 -16.49 -0.37
N THR A 8 1.38 -16.33 0.27
CA THR A 8 0.45 -17.44 0.58
C THR A 8 -1.00 -17.01 0.54
N VAL A 9 -1.87 -17.92 0.10
CA VAL A 9 -3.33 -17.85 0.22
C VAL A 9 -3.89 -18.79 1.29
N ALA A 10 -3.02 -19.48 2.04
CA ALA A 10 -3.46 -20.28 3.17
C ALA A 10 -3.99 -19.39 4.29
N ALA A 11 -5.24 -19.57 4.65
CA ALA A 11 -5.84 -18.88 5.78
C ALA A 11 -5.19 -19.33 7.10
N ARG A 12 -4.69 -18.38 7.88
CA ARG A 12 -4.21 -18.60 9.25
C ARG A 12 -4.79 -17.54 10.17
N ASP A 13 -5.38 -17.98 11.26
CA ASP A 13 -6.00 -17.13 12.28
C ASP A 13 -6.99 -16.12 11.69
N ASN A 14 -6.65 -14.84 11.61
CA ASN A 14 -7.52 -13.78 11.07
C ASN A 14 -7.14 -13.31 9.67
N HIS A 15 -6.23 -14.00 8.95
CA HIS A 15 -5.76 -13.59 7.62
C HIS A 15 -6.12 -14.60 6.55
N GLY A 16 -6.74 -14.14 5.45
CA GLY A 16 -7.06 -14.96 4.28
C GLY A 16 -5.86 -15.30 3.39
N GLY A 17 -4.72 -14.72 3.68
CA GLY A 17 -3.45 -14.83 2.98
C GLY A 17 -2.54 -13.66 3.35
N TYR A 18 -1.24 -13.77 3.08
CA TYR A 18 -0.32 -12.66 3.32
C TYR A 18 0.91 -12.73 2.43
N MET A 19 1.56 -11.59 2.29
CA MET A 19 2.84 -11.43 1.61
C MET A 19 3.88 -10.92 2.61
N MET A 20 5.06 -11.53 2.58
CA MET A 20 6.20 -11.07 3.37
C MET A 20 7.27 -10.46 2.47
N TYR A 21 7.85 -9.38 2.94
CA TYR A 21 9.08 -8.82 2.38
C TYR A 21 10.27 -9.24 3.22
N SER A 22 11.43 -9.41 2.58
CA SER A 22 12.68 -9.50 3.32
C SER A 22 12.84 -8.18 4.08
N ALA A 23 13.04 -8.25 5.39
CA ALA A 23 13.36 -7.07 6.17
C ALA A 23 14.59 -6.41 5.55
N ALA A 24 14.43 -5.24 4.96
CA ALA A 24 15.57 -4.40 4.65
C ALA A 24 16.24 -4.11 5.99
N GLU A 25 17.48 -4.58 6.17
CA GLU A 25 18.23 -4.37 7.39
C GLU A 25 18.19 -2.89 7.76
N GLY A 26 17.49 -2.54 8.84
CA GLY A 26 17.68 -1.36 9.65
C GLY A 26 17.79 -0.01 8.94
N LYS A 27 16.97 0.29 7.94
CA LYS A 27 16.97 1.62 7.35
C LYS A 27 16.29 2.60 8.31
N GLY A 28 17.10 3.34 9.09
CA GLY A 28 16.60 4.30 10.07
C GLY A 28 15.96 5.57 9.48
N VAL A 29 16.17 5.85 8.17
CA VAL A 29 15.69 7.07 7.50
C VAL A 29 15.05 6.72 6.16
N TYR A 30 13.82 7.21 5.95
CA TYR A 30 13.06 7.04 4.71
C TYR A 30 12.88 8.36 3.98
N THR A 31 13.01 8.35 2.67
CA THR A 31 12.69 9.47 1.80
C THR A 31 11.16 9.56 1.54
N LYS A 32 10.68 10.73 1.11
CA LYS A 32 9.29 10.92 0.67
C LYS A 32 8.88 9.89 -0.38
N LYS A 33 9.75 9.62 -1.36
CA LYS A 33 9.48 8.65 -2.43
C LYS A 33 9.31 7.23 -1.90
N GLU A 34 10.10 6.83 -0.91
CA GLU A 34 9.99 5.49 -0.30
C GLU A 34 8.71 5.35 0.52
N LEU A 35 8.31 6.38 1.26
CA LEU A 35 7.04 6.37 2.00
C LEU A 35 5.82 6.34 1.07
N LEU A 36 5.83 7.12 -0.02
CA LEU A 36 4.78 7.04 -1.04
C LEU A 36 4.68 5.65 -1.66
N ARG A 37 5.82 4.99 -1.89
CA ARG A 37 5.87 3.62 -2.38
C ARG A 37 5.29 2.62 -1.37
N GLN A 38 5.56 2.80 -0.07
CA GLN A 38 4.96 1.97 0.98
C GLN A 38 3.43 2.15 1.02
N ILE A 39 2.94 3.38 0.88
CA ILE A 39 1.50 3.65 0.78
C ILE A 39 0.90 2.90 -0.42
N ALA A 40 1.52 3.01 -1.61
CA ALA A 40 1.04 2.33 -2.81
C ALA A 40 0.99 0.79 -2.64
N VAL A 41 1.99 0.21 -1.98
CA VAL A 41 2.02 -1.24 -1.65
C VAL A 41 0.90 -1.61 -0.69
N SER A 42 0.70 -0.84 0.40
CA SER A 42 -0.41 -1.07 1.33
C SER A 42 -1.79 -0.97 0.66
N LEU A 43 -1.93 -0.11 -0.36
CA LEU A 43 -3.18 0.03 -1.11
C LEU A 43 -3.38 -1.07 -2.17
N GLY A 44 -2.42 -1.99 -2.35
CA GLY A 44 -2.44 -3.01 -3.41
C GLY A 44 -3.68 -3.91 -3.39
N GLY A 45 -4.13 -4.33 -2.21
CA GLY A 45 -5.36 -5.13 -2.07
C GLY A 45 -6.61 -4.39 -2.58
N ARG A 46 -6.80 -3.15 -2.15
CA ARG A 46 -7.89 -2.29 -2.62
C ARG A 46 -7.77 -1.98 -4.11
N ALA A 47 -6.57 -1.75 -4.60
CA ALA A 47 -6.30 -1.51 -6.00
C ALA A 47 -6.64 -2.72 -6.88
N ALA A 48 -6.36 -3.93 -6.39
CA ALA A 48 -6.74 -5.17 -7.08
C ALA A 48 -8.25 -5.34 -7.16
N GLU A 49 -8.99 -5.10 -6.07
CA GLU A 49 -10.45 -5.13 -6.08
C GLU A 49 -11.02 -4.18 -7.14
N LEU A 50 -10.54 -2.93 -7.16
CA LEU A 50 -10.97 -1.93 -8.15
C LEU A 50 -10.61 -2.31 -9.58
N ALA A 51 -9.41 -2.88 -9.80
CA ALA A 51 -8.93 -3.24 -11.12
C ALA A 51 -9.71 -4.41 -11.74
N TYR A 52 -10.09 -5.41 -10.92
CA TYR A 52 -10.71 -6.65 -11.40
C TYR A 52 -12.23 -6.68 -11.28
N TYR A 53 -12.79 -6.07 -10.25
CA TYR A 53 -14.23 -6.17 -9.95
C TYR A 53 -14.97 -4.83 -10.05
N GLY A 54 -14.23 -3.72 -10.07
CA GLY A 54 -14.82 -2.38 -10.10
C GLY A 54 -15.32 -1.90 -8.73
N GLU A 55 -15.87 -0.69 -8.72
CA GLU A 55 -16.23 0.01 -7.49
C GLU A 55 -17.51 -0.52 -6.84
N GLU A 56 -18.50 -0.87 -7.66
CA GLU A 56 -19.85 -1.23 -7.16
C GLU A 56 -19.91 -2.63 -6.56
N GLU A 57 -19.24 -3.60 -7.16
CA GLU A 57 -19.36 -5.02 -6.78
C GLU A 57 -18.10 -5.59 -6.14
N GLY A 58 -16.97 -4.88 -6.24
CA GLY A 58 -15.65 -5.43 -5.91
C GLY A 58 -15.12 -5.07 -4.54
N LEU A 59 -15.68 -4.07 -3.86
CA LEU A 59 -15.14 -3.59 -2.61
C LEU A 59 -15.51 -4.49 -1.43
N SER A 60 -14.48 -4.94 -0.70
CA SER A 60 -14.63 -5.77 0.50
C SER A 60 -14.05 -5.08 1.74
N THR A 61 -14.22 -5.70 2.91
CA THR A 61 -13.59 -5.27 4.17
C THR A 61 -12.16 -5.78 4.32
N GLY A 62 -11.70 -6.66 3.42
CA GLY A 62 -10.38 -7.30 3.48
C GLY A 62 -9.21 -6.33 3.65
N PRO A 63 -9.12 -5.25 2.85
CA PRO A 63 -8.02 -4.30 2.92
C PRO A 63 -8.08 -3.28 4.08
N SER A 64 -8.93 -3.45 5.10
CA SER A 64 -9.13 -2.43 6.16
C SER A 64 -7.84 -2.06 6.90
N SER A 65 -7.04 -3.02 7.33
CA SER A 65 -5.77 -2.79 8.03
C SER A 65 -4.72 -2.10 7.14
N ASP A 66 -4.72 -2.42 5.86
CA ASP A 66 -3.82 -1.82 4.87
C ASP A 66 -4.19 -0.37 4.60
N LEU A 67 -5.48 -0.06 4.55
CA LEU A 67 -5.99 1.32 4.42
C LEU A 67 -5.63 2.16 5.66
N GLU A 68 -5.76 1.60 6.86
CA GLU A 68 -5.32 2.25 8.10
C GLU A 68 -3.82 2.53 8.09
N THR A 69 -3.00 1.56 7.67
CA THR A 69 -1.55 1.69 7.56
C THR A 69 -1.18 2.79 6.56
N ALA A 70 -1.75 2.78 5.37
CA ALA A 70 -1.52 3.80 4.33
C ALA A 70 -1.86 5.20 4.84
N THR A 71 -3.02 5.35 5.50
CA THR A 71 -3.48 6.62 6.06
C THR A 71 -2.56 7.12 7.18
N ALA A 72 -2.10 6.23 8.06
CA ALA A 72 -1.16 6.58 9.12
C ALA A 72 0.19 7.06 8.57
N ILE A 73 0.72 6.42 7.53
CA ILE A 73 1.96 6.85 6.87
C ILE A 73 1.76 8.23 6.25
N ALA A 74 0.69 8.45 5.48
CA ALA A 74 0.41 9.74 4.85
C ALA A 74 0.29 10.86 5.88
N ARG A 75 -0.39 10.62 7.00
CA ARG A 75 -0.52 11.58 8.10
C ARG A 75 0.84 11.91 8.74
N LYS A 76 1.70 10.91 8.99
CA LYS A 76 3.06 11.13 9.50
C LYS A 76 3.92 11.95 8.54
N MET A 77 3.80 11.72 7.24
CA MET A 77 4.53 12.49 6.23
C MET A 77 4.22 13.99 6.31
N ILE A 78 2.98 14.34 6.61
CA ILE A 78 2.53 15.72 6.75
C ILE A 78 2.91 16.25 8.13
N CYS A 79 2.43 15.59 9.19
CA CYS A 79 2.43 16.13 10.55
C CYS A 79 3.78 16.00 11.26
N ASN A 80 4.51 14.89 11.02
CA ASN A 80 5.73 14.57 11.77
C ASN A 80 7.01 14.82 10.97
N TYR A 81 6.98 14.58 9.65
CA TYR A 81 8.18 14.63 8.83
C TYR A 81 8.30 15.91 8.01
N GLY A 82 7.27 16.77 7.99
CA GLY A 82 7.28 18.04 7.28
C GLY A 82 7.54 17.91 5.78
N MET A 83 7.10 16.80 5.17
CA MET A 83 7.38 16.50 3.77
C MET A 83 6.47 17.26 2.78
N TYR A 84 5.56 18.08 3.29
CA TYR A 84 4.64 18.92 2.52
C TYR A 84 4.70 20.35 3.03
N HIS A 85 5.40 21.20 2.31
CA HIS A 85 5.73 22.58 2.73
C HIS A 85 4.52 23.51 2.84
N GLU A 86 3.43 23.19 2.14
CA GLU A 86 2.19 23.94 2.17
C GLU A 86 1.45 23.82 3.51
N ILE A 87 1.80 22.83 4.32
CA ILE A 87 1.24 22.63 5.65
C ILE A 87 2.38 22.80 6.65
N ALA A 88 2.27 23.83 7.49
CA ALA A 88 3.31 24.15 8.48
C ALA A 88 3.40 23.08 9.56
N ALA A 89 4.31 22.11 9.37
CA ALA A 89 4.52 20.99 10.28
C ALA A 89 4.79 21.43 11.76
N GLY A 90 5.45 22.58 11.96
CA GLY A 90 5.70 23.13 13.28
C GLY A 90 4.44 23.53 14.07
N ILE A 91 3.35 23.81 13.38
CA ILE A 91 2.06 24.15 14.00
C ILE A 91 1.32 22.88 14.45
N VAL A 92 1.48 21.78 13.72
CA VAL A 92 0.80 20.52 13.99
C VAL A 92 1.38 19.80 15.23
N MET A 93 2.62 20.08 15.59
CA MET A 93 3.28 19.53 16.77
C MET A 93 2.83 20.20 18.10
N GLN A 94 2.14 21.34 18.03
CA GLN A 94 1.53 22.00 19.17
C GLN A 94 0.08 21.55 19.27
N ASN A 95 -0.36 21.15 20.44
CA ASN A 95 -1.65 20.50 20.72
C ASN A 95 -2.92 21.33 20.39
N GLU A 96 -2.80 22.49 19.79
CA GLU A 96 -3.90 23.35 19.33
C GLU A 96 -3.80 23.60 17.82
N VAL A 97 -4.26 22.63 17.06
CA VAL A 97 -4.37 22.78 15.60
C VAL A 97 -5.70 23.46 15.29
N SER A 98 -5.67 24.61 14.59
CA SER A 98 -6.91 25.26 14.16
C SER A 98 -7.72 24.35 13.24
N GLU A 99 -9.05 24.51 13.22
CA GLU A 99 -9.94 23.74 12.36
C GLU A 99 -9.52 23.82 10.87
N THR A 100 -9.12 25.00 10.41
CA THR A 100 -8.63 25.21 9.04
C THR A 100 -7.39 24.38 8.73
N VAL A 101 -6.44 24.29 9.65
CA VAL A 101 -5.22 23.47 9.47
C VAL A 101 -5.58 21.99 9.50
N SER A 102 -6.48 21.58 10.40
CA SER A 102 -6.96 20.20 10.46
C SER A 102 -7.63 19.78 9.16
N GLN A 103 -8.50 20.61 8.59
CA GLN A 103 -9.13 20.34 7.29
C GLN A 103 -8.09 20.25 6.15
N SER A 104 -7.07 21.12 6.15
CA SER A 104 -5.99 21.08 5.16
C SER A 104 -5.19 19.77 5.25
N ILE A 105 -4.94 19.27 6.47
CA ILE A 105 -4.28 17.98 6.69
C ILE A 105 -5.13 16.85 6.11
N GLU A 106 -6.41 16.79 6.44
CA GLU A 106 -7.32 15.74 5.96
C GLU A 106 -7.43 15.75 4.43
N GLN A 107 -7.57 16.91 3.81
CA GLN A 107 -7.60 17.05 2.35
C GLN A 107 -6.31 16.53 1.72
N LYS A 108 -5.15 16.83 2.32
CA LYS A 108 -3.85 16.37 1.81
C LYS A 108 -3.66 14.86 1.99
N VAL A 109 -4.06 14.31 3.12
CA VAL A 109 -4.06 12.85 3.36
C VAL A 109 -4.88 12.15 2.28
N ASN A 110 -6.12 12.61 2.06
CA ASN A 110 -7.01 12.04 1.04
C ASN A 110 -6.41 12.14 -0.35
N ALA A 111 -5.78 13.27 -0.70
CA ALA A 111 -5.13 13.44 -1.99
C ALA A 111 -3.96 12.45 -2.19
N ILE A 112 -3.13 12.25 -1.17
CA ILE A 112 -2.02 11.28 -1.20
C ILE A 112 -2.56 9.86 -1.40
N ILE A 113 -3.56 9.47 -0.63
CA ILE A 113 -4.16 8.12 -0.71
C ILE A 113 -4.75 7.89 -2.10
N GLN A 114 -5.52 8.85 -2.62
CA GLN A 114 -6.15 8.72 -3.94
C GLN A 114 -5.12 8.65 -5.08
N GLU A 115 -4.07 9.47 -5.02
CA GLU A 115 -2.99 9.44 -6.00
C GLU A 115 -2.27 8.08 -6.01
N GLN A 116 -1.91 7.56 -4.84
CA GLN A 116 -1.22 6.28 -4.74
C GLN A 116 -2.13 5.10 -5.07
N LEU A 117 -3.42 5.18 -4.77
CA LEU A 117 -4.41 4.17 -5.18
C LEU A 117 -4.54 4.11 -6.70
N ASN A 118 -4.67 5.26 -7.36
CA ASN A 118 -4.74 5.34 -8.82
C ASN A 118 -3.47 4.77 -9.49
N LEU A 119 -2.31 5.08 -8.92
CA LEU A 119 -1.02 4.53 -9.38
C LEU A 119 -1.01 2.99 -9.23
N SER A 120 -1.44 2.46 -8.10
CA SER A 120 -1.49 1.02 -7.86
C SER A 120 -2.45 0.31 -8.81
N VAL A 121 -3.63 0.89 -9.05
CA VAL A 121 -4.60 0.36 -10.04
C VAL A 121 -3.99 0.32 -11.44
N ALA A 122 -3.30 1.39 -11.85
CA ALA A 122 -2.65 1.46 -13.16
C ALA A 122 -1.57 0.36 -13.31
N ILE A 123 -0.70 0.20 -12.30
CA ILE A 123 0.33 -0.83 -12.28
C ILE A 123 -0.27 -2.24 -12.40
N ILE A 124 -1.34 -2.53 -11.67
CA ILE A 124 -2.01 -3.83 -11.71
C ILE A 124 -2.59 -4.08 -13.11
N LYS A 125 -3.27 -3.09 -13.70
CA LYS A 125 -3.83 -3.22 -15.06
C LYS A 125 -2.77 -3.41 -16.13
N GLU A 126 -1.66 -2.68 -16.05
CA GLU A 126 -0.53 -2.82 -16.98
C GLU A 126 0.16 -4.19 -16.90
N ASN A 127 0.09 -4.86 -15.74
CA ASN A 127 0.69 -6.17 -15.51
C ASN A 127 -0.34 -7.28 -15.32
N ALA A 128 -1.53 -7.15 -15.92
CA ALA A 128 -2.66 -8.06 -15.72
C ALA A 128 -2.29 -9.53 -16.06
N ASP A 129 -1.54 -9.76 -17.12
CA ASP A 129 -1.14 -11.11 -17.53
C ASP A 129 -0.21 -11.77 -16.50
N LYS A 130 0.77 -11.02 -16.01
CA LYS A 130 1.67 -11.50 -14.94
C LYS A 130 0.93 -11.74 -13.62
N MET A 131 -0.04 -10.90 -13.31
CA MET A 131 -0.90 -11.10 -12.14
C MET A 131 -1.73 -12.37 -12.27
N ALA A 132 -2.29 -12.65 -13.44
CA ALA A 132 -3.04 -13.88 -13.71
C ALA A 132 -2.16 -15.12 -13.53
N GLN A 133 -0.96 -15.14 -14.11
CA GLN A 133 0.01 -16.23 -13.95
C GLN A 133 0.39 -16.45 -12.49
N LEU A 134 0.62 -15.37 -11.73
CA LEU A 134 0.94 -15.45 -10.31
C LEU A 134 -0.21 -16.04 -9.50
N VAL A 135 -1.45 -15.63 -9.77
CA VAL A 135 -2.66 -16.16 -9.14
C VAL A 135 -2.83 -17.65 -9.44
N ASP A 136 -2.72 -18.06 -10.70
CA ASP A 136 -2.86 -19.46 -11.10
C ASP A 136 -1.81 -20.34 -10.41
N THR A 137 -0.55 -19.91 -10.41
CA THR A 137 0.55 -20.63 -9.73
C THR A 137 0.32 -20.71 -8.22
N LEU A 138 -0.17 -19.63 -7.62
CA LEU A 138 -0.45 -19.58 -6.19
C LEU A 138 -1.64 -20.46 -5.80
N MET A 139 -2.67 -20.54 -6.65
CA MET A 139 -3.82 -21.43 -6.43
C MET A 139 -3.43 -22.91 -6.50
N GLU A 140 -2.46 -23.26 -7.36
CA GLU A 140 -1.93 -24.63 -7.44
C GLU A 140 -1.04 -24.99 -6.26
N LYS A 141 -0.11 -24.10 -5.88
CA LYS A 141 0.92 -24.36 -4.87
C LYS A 141 0.54 -23.93 -3.45
N THR A 142 -0.44 -23.05 -3.29
CA THR A 142 -0.88 -22.42 -2.02
C THR A 142 0.17 -21.47 -1.42
N HIS A 143 1.46 -21.73 -1.64
CA HIS A 143 2.60 -20.94 -1.17
C HIS A 143 3.61 -20.73 -2.30
N LEU A 144 4.21 -19.55 -2.36
CA LEU A 144 5.34 -19.25 -3.23
C LEU A 144 6.48 -18.65 -2.42
N ASN A 145 7.68 -19.16 -2.61
CA ASN A 145 8.90 -18.57 -2.08
C ASN A 145 9.46 -17.49 -3.04
N LYS A 146 10.50 -16.78 -2.63
CA LYS A 146 11.09 -15.70 -3.41
C LYS A 146 11.50 -16.12 -4.82
N GLN A 147 12.14 -17.28 -4.98
CA GLN A 147 12.60 -17.78 -6.27
C GLN A 147 11.42 -18.08 -7.20
N GLU A 148 10.40 -18.77 -6.70
CA GLU A 148 9.19 -19.10 -7.46
C GLU A 148 8.42 -17.86 -7.90
N ILE A 149 8.35 -16.83 -7.04
CA ILE A 149 7.75 -15.53 -7.40
C ILE A 149 8.54 -14.87 -8.54
N GLN A 150 9.87 -14.87 -8.45
CA GLN A 150 10.73 -14.29 -9.47
C GLN A 150 10.61 -15.03 -10.81
N GLU A 151 10.53 -16.35 -10.82
CA GLU A 151 10.32 -17.16 -12.03
C GLU A 151 9.04 -16.75 -12.74
N VAL A 152 7.92 -16.62 -12.02
CA VAL A 152 6.62 -16.20 -12.60
C VAL A 152 6.65 -14.76 -13.12
N LEU A 153 7.35 -13.85 -12.46
CA LEU A 153 7.35 -12.43 -12.84
C LEU A 153 8.35 -12.10 -13.97
N ASN A 154 9.35 -12.97 -14.23
CA ASN A 154 10.37 -12.76 -15.25
C ASN A 154 10.10 -13.49 -16.56
N ASP A 155 9.17 -14.46 -16.58
CA ASP A 155 8.65 -15.06 -17.79
C ASP A 155 7.64 -14.13 -18.49
#